data_2aa67ee921cb1bbe7d68e871321dca35
#
_entry.id   2aa67ee921cb1bbe7d68e871321dca35
#
_cell.length_a   1.000
_cell.length_b   1.000
_cell.length_c   1.000
_cell.angle_alpha   90.00
_cell.angle_beta   90.00
_cell.angle_gamma   90.00
#
_symmetry.space_group_name_H-M   'P 1'
#
loop_
_entity.id
_entity.type
_entity.pdbx_description
1 polymer ?
#
loop_
_entity_poly.entity_id
_entity_poly.type
_entity_poly.pdbx_seq_one_letter_code
_entity_poly.pdbx_strand_id
1 'polypeptide(L)'
;MNSRRGYPYGSAGPFNSGRTEKEKKPQSSGHGRAIIVSVVVMALLCAAILFFLPRGKIFPTKLAALSFMHNGQEMILLPDSQVVVNPRDTLQLTGEKTDGWLTWGTRVVSSDIDMRPLTTPPGMVIRDLYSGASFETPKTMVFNVLLWNRPIGKVTFLVQLDYKDWINKANATPDVDLRIEYLEKALADNGSNILIKTQLAGLYFDIKHYKEAEKLYREINQAGESRDISEKLLLVYQAMNKPDPALHVYLRLMKMSDDQQTFADFLAYLRKKKSVGQAQSFLEKHQRDIPAAYRSQTLVMIAELAGSRKDWQSAAQAWRNAERAGVRNSDVQYNLAVTLMRTGKTDEAVAAFDKYLQKNPNDAKTLALVADLSIKAGKFGKAKAIYASMAQKNPRDKQMLVNLVALAQKTNDPAGEIDAYQKLLRTDPDNRKYLFNIAMLYIQQKKYDKAVAPLKAIVAKAPQDVPCLKQLLVVYQKLNDAEGQARIRLQLAKLNPNDAGNMDTLYRSFAHKKDYKGMQAFFRGLGEKNPNSANVHKYLLEAATKQGDNKSALHELEQLSRLQPQKKEYHRLAAYLYEKQGNYNAAAGQLQTVLKIDFKDKKAQQDYERV
;
A
#
# COMPACT_ATOMS: atom_id res chain seq x y z
N MET A 1 -17.74 1.93 9.37
CA MET A 1 -16.94 0.69 9.38
C MET A 1 -16.15 0.63 8.08
N ASN A 2 -14.94 1.14 8.11
CA ASN A 2 -14.10 1.32 6.93
C ASN A 2 -13.11 0.18 6.82
N SER A 3 -13.29 -0.71 5.89
CA SER A 3 -12.25 -1.66 5.52
C SER A 3 -11.43 -1.10 4.36
N ARG A 4 -10.38 -0.39 4.68
CA ARG A 4 -9.30 -0.16 3.73
C ARG A 4 -8.54 -1.48 3.53
N ARG A 5 -8.64 -2.07 2.38
CA ARG A 5 -7.73 -3.12 1.94
C ARG A 5 -6.48 -2.47 1.36
N GLY A 6 -5.49 -2.27 2.23
CA GLY A 6 -4.12 -2.12 1.78
C GLY A 6 -3.56 -3.50 1.44
N TYR A 7 -2.71 -3.56 0.43
CA TYR A 7 -1.93 -4.76 0.13
C TYR A 7 -1.03 -5.07 1.33
N PRO A 8 -1.05 -6.28 1.89
CA PRO A 8 -0.18 -6.58 3.02
C PRO A 8 1.22 -6.92 2.51
N TYR A 9 2.17 -6.05 2.77
CA TYR A 9 3.58 -6.42 2.74
C TYR A 9 4.05 -6.64 4.16
N GLY A 10 4.68 -7.79 4.34
CA GLY A 10 5.14 -8.26 5.61
C GLY A 10 6.18 -7.32 6.24
N SER A 11 5.89 -6.94 7.44
CA SER A 11 6.82 -6.33 8.38
C SER A 11 7.84 -7.38 8.82
N ALA A 12 9.09 -7.20 8.47
CA ALA A 12 10.19 -7.87 9.14
C ALA A 12 10.45 -7.12 10.45
N GLY A 13 10.32 -7.82 11.55
CA GLY A 13 10.63 -7.34 12.89
C GLY A 13 12.12 -7.11 13.11
N PRO A 14 12.46 -6.40 14.16
CA PRO A 14 13.84 -6.00 14.41
C PRO A 14 14.62 -7.14 15.08
N PHE A 15 15.72 -7.53 14.50
CA PHE A 15 16.74 -8.31 15.20
C PHE A 15 17.76 -7.37 15.83
N ASN A 16 17.76 -7.39 17.12
CA ASN A 16 18.76 -6.82 17.99
C ASN A 16 19.87 -7.85 18.20
N SER A 17 21.09 -7.52 17.87
CA SER A 17 22.24 -8.14 18.55
C SER A 17 23.49 -7.26 18.38
N GLY A 18 23.88 -6.66 19.46
CA GLY A 18 25.17 -6.02 19.56
C GLY A 18 26.30 -7.02 19.54
N ARG A 19 27.36 -6.61 18.90
CA ARG A 19 28.72 -7.08 19.26
C ARG A 19 29.71 -6.00 18.89
N THR A 20 30.35 -5.52 19.89
CA THR A 20 31.56 -4.72 19.86
C THR A 20 32.70 -5.50 19.22
N GLU A 21 33.28 -4.99 18.19
CA GLU A 21 34.59 -5.42 17.73
C GLU A 21 35.59 -4.27 17.75
N LYS A 22 36.76 -4.61 18.27
CA LYS A 22 37.86 -3.72 18.58
C LYS A 22 38.50 -3.16 17.32
N GLU A 23 38.77 -1.87 17.37
CA GLU A 23 39.68 -1.20 16.44
C GLU A 23 41.04 -1.88 16.37
N LYS A 24 41.44 -2.30 15.21
CA LYS A 24 42.82 -2.52 14.84
C LYS A 24 43.29 -1.32 14.02
N LYS A 25 44.21 -0.58 14.62
CA LYS A 25 44.99 0.45 13.91
C LYS A 25 45.74 -0.18 12.72
N PRO A 26 45.67 0.41 11.55
CA PRO A 26 46.63 0.07 10.50
C PRO A 26 47.97 0.79 10.80
N GLN A 27 49.01 0.02 10.72
CA GLN A 27 50.38 0.53 10.74
C GLN A 27 50.61 1.47 9.55
N SER A 28 51.19 2.63 9.84
CA SER A 28 51.65 3.58 8.86
C SER A 28 52.84 3.03 8.09
N SER A 29 52.67 2.65 6.86
CA SER A 29 53.80 2.58 5.92
C SER A 29 54.11 4.00 5.45
N GLY A 30 55.20 4.54 5.97
CA GLY A 30 55.70 5.80 5.48
C GLY A 30 56.20 5.68 4.06
N HIS A 31 55.87 6.66 3.26
CA HIS A 31 56.70 7.25 2.18
C HIS A 31 55.80 8.24 1.43
N GLY A 32 55.94 9.47 1.80
CA GLY A 32 55.31 10.64 1.14
C GLY A 32 55.99 11.91 1.66
N ARG A 33 57.32 11.89 1.69
CA ARG A 33 58.05 13.14 1.89
C ARG A 33 57.83 14.04 0.70
N ALA A 34 56.85 14.91 0.82
CA ALA A 34 56.91 16.12 0.02
C ALA A 34 58.11 16.92 0.53
N ILE A 35 59.16 16.83 -0.21
CA ILE A 35 60.32 17.65 -0.04
C ILE A 35 59.86 19.05 -0.42
N ILE A 36 59.34 19.80 0.53
CA ILE A 36 59.45 21.24 0.45
C ILE A 36 60.93 21.51 0.62
N VAL A 37 61.53 21.68 -0.49
CA VAL A 37 62.91 22.06 -0.53
C VAL A 37 63.00 23.47 0.03
N SER A 38 63.16 23.48 1.27
CA SER A 38 63.70 24.59 1.93
C SER A 38 65.07 24.77 1.42
N VAL A 39 65.13 25.45 0.51
CA VAL A 39 66.35 25.82 -0.04
C VAL A 39 66.83 26.96 0.66
N VAL A 40 67.81 26.89 1.15
CA VAL A 40 68.54 27.76 1.50
C VAL A 40 69.76 27.83 1.65
N VAL A 41 70.06 28.51 1.49
CA VAL A 41 70.66 29.48 1.81
C VAL A 41 71.98 29.36 2.17
N MET A 42 72.59 29.49 1.35
CA MET A 42 73.84 29.89 1.56
C MET A 42 74.10 31.22 1.17
N ALA A 43 74.31 31.98 1.86
CA ALA A 43 74.89 33.15 1.63
C ALA A 43 75.88 33.51 2.51
N LEU A 44 76.73 33.91 2.28
CA LEU A 44 77.49 34.49 2.36
C LEU A 44 78.22 35.43 2.53
N LEU A 45 78.80 35.48 2.82
CA LEU A 45 79.48 36.26 3.52
C LEU A 45 80.73 36.58 2.95
N CYS A 46 80.74 37.59 2.55
CA CYS A 46 81.92 38.19 2.29
C CYS A 46 82.01 39.54 2.75
N ALA A 47 82.68 39.71 3.29
CA ALA A 47 83.55 40.26 3.78
C ALA A 47 84.34 41.26 3.25
N ALA A 48 84.29 42.04 3.61
CA ALA A 48 84.90 42.94 4.26
C ALA A 48 86.38 42.89 4.14
N ILE A 49 86.77 42.90 3.08
CA ILE A 49 88.16 43.29 2.92
C ILE A 49 88.24 44.46 2.09
N LEU A 50 88.02 45.54 2.58
CA LEU A 50 88.44 46.70 1.84
C LEU A 50 88.74 47.92 2.71
N PHE A 51 89.34 47.60 3.82
CA PHE A 51 89.72 48.77 4.58
C PHE A 51 91.21 49.09 4.50
N PHE A 52 91.97 48.20 3.87
CA PHE A 52 93.44 48.46 3.88
C PHE A 52 94.14 48.04 2.59
N LEU A 53 93.67 48.49 1.45
CA LEU A 53 94.57 48.51 0.26
C LEU A 53 94.66 49.86 -0.36
N PRO A 54 95.90 50.29 -0.83
CA PRO A 54 96.11 51.53 -1.51
C PRO A 54 95.39 51.56 -2.81
N ARG A 55 94.94 52.69 -3.18
CA ARG A 55 94.15 53.04 -4.35
C ARG A 55 94.65 52.41 -5.65
N GLY A 56 94.16 51.19 -6.00
CA GLY A 56 94.45 50.61 -7.30
C GLY A 56 93.86 49.21 -7.46
N LYS A 57 92.92 49.02 -8.31
CA LYS A 57 92.29 47.81 -8.78
C LYS A 57 91.65 46.95 -7.67
N ILE A 58 90.46 47.31 -7.28
CA ILE A 58 89.58 46.45 -6.42
C ILE A 58 88.93 45.42 -7.33
N PHE A 59 89.24 44.15 -7.13
CA PHE A 59 88.43 43.05 -7.68
C PHE A 59 87.07 43.06 -7.00
N PRO A 60 85.97 43.02 -7.74
CA PRO A 60 84.62 43.06 -7.19
C PRO A 60 84.34 41.71 -6.49
N THR A 61 84.63 41.67 -5.23
CA THR A 61 84.21 40.53 -4.42
C THR A 61 82.71 40.50 -4.32
N LYS A 62 82.11 39.42 -4.78
CA LYS A 62 80.70 39.17 -4.73
C LYS A 62 80.43 38.04 -3.75
N LEU A 63 79.21 37.99 -3.35
CA LEU A 63 78.69 36.90 -2.59
C LEU A 63 78.70 35.66 -3.45
N ALA A 64 79.27 34.55 -2.98
CA ALA A 64 79.22 33.25 -3.64
C ALA A 64 78.11 32.41 -3.04
N ALA A 65 78.04 32.33 -1.73
CA ALA A 65 77.02 31.54 -1.09
C ALA A 65 76.97 31.76 0.46
N LEU A 66 75.81 31.53 1.21
CA LEU A 66 75.62 31.53 2.67
C LEU A 66 75.17 30.14 3.13
N SER A 67 75.80 29.67 4.19
CA SER A 67 75.47 28.41 4.77
C SER A 67 74.60 28.57 6.03
N PHE A 68 73.58 27.80 6.09
CA PHE A 68 72.77 27.71 7.30
C PHE A 68 72.59 26.25 7.68
N MET A 69 72.39 25.96 8.93
CA MET A 69 71.78 24.76 9.40
C MET A 69 70.29 24.98 9.57
N HIS A 70 69.48 24.26 8.77
CA HIS A 70 68.03 24.33 8.81
C HIS A 70 67.47 22.97 9.27
N ASN A 71 66.83 22.94 10.43
CA ASN A 71 66.33 21.70 11.04
C ASN A 71 67.40 20.61 11.13
N GLY A 72 68.66 20.98 11.42
CA GLY A 72 69.78 20.05 11.56
C GLY A 72 70.42 19.60 10.25
N GLN A 73 70.01 20.17 9.09
CA GLN A 73 70.61 19.90 7.78
C GLN A 73 71.31 21.16 7.25
N GLU A 74 72.50 20.97 6.72
CA GLU A 74 73.21 22.07 6.09
C GLU A 74 72.53 22.46 4.81
N MET A 75 72.40 23.78 4.64
CA MET A 75 71.68 24.41 3.57
C MET A 75 72.49 25.56 3.03
N ILE A 76 72.84 25.52 1.76
CA ILE A 76 73.76 26.42 1.07
C ILE A 76 72.99 27.25 0.02
N LEU A 77 72.92 28.59 0.15
CA LEU A 77 72.20 29.47 -0.75
C LEU A 77 73.05 30.40 -1.55
N LEU A 78 72.66 30.54 -2.79
CA LEU A 78 73.24 31.49 -3.72
C LEU A 78 72.72 32.91 -3.49
N PRO A 79 73.46 33.91 -3.91
CA PRO A 79 72.94 35.28 -3.85
C PRO A 79 71.59 35.43 -4.55
N ASP A 80 70.77 36.32 -4.00
CA ASP A 80 69.40 36.61 -4.46
C ASP A 80 68.41 35.41 -4.41
N SER A 81 68.81 34.29 -3.79
CA SER A 81 67.89 33.18 -3.52
C SER A 81 66.77 33.61 -2.59
N GLN A 82 65.59 33.10 -2.91
CA GLN A 82 64.42 33.16 -2.03
C GLN A 82 64.02 31.76 -1.58
N VAL A 83 63.80 31.59 -0.29
CA VAL A 83 63.48 30.30 0.32
C VAL A 83 62.27 30.41 1.21
N VAL A 84 61.40 29.45 1.11
CA VAL A 84 60.25 29.31 2.00
C VAL A 84 60.66 28.48 3.20
N VAL A 85 60.38 28.99 4.39
CA VAL A 85 60.62 28.30 5.68
C VAL A 85 59.40 28.43 6.60
N ASN A 86 59.24 27.47 7.50
CA ASN A 86 58.16 27.49 8.47
C ASN A 86 58.61 28.27 9.75
N PRO A 87 57.72 29.00 10.42
CA PRO A 87 58.03 29.64 11.70
C PRO A 87 58.53 28.68 12.80
N ARG A 88 58.21 27.41 12.73
CA ARG A 88 58.65 26.37 13.68
C ARG A 88 60.01 25.78 13.35
N ASP A 89 60.56 26.11 12.19
CA ASP A 89 61.88 25.62 11.81
C ASP A 89 62.98 26.23 12.66
N THR A 90 64.03 25.44 12.87
CA THR A 90 65.24 25.95 13.48
C THR A 90 66.22 26.43 12.41
N LEU A 91 66.81 27.59 12.63
CA LEU A 91 67.76 28.19 11.71
C LEU A 91 69.00 28.63 12.47
N GLN A 92 70.16 28.28 11.92
CA GLN A 92 71.46 28.74 12.42
C GLN A 92 72.32 29.17 11.24
N LEU A 93 72.90 30.32 11.32
CA LEU A 93 73.88 30.76 10.33
C LEU A 93 75.22 30.06 10.63
N THR A 94 75.71 29.26 9.70
CA THR A 94 76.90 28.42 9.92
C THR A 94 78.15 28.90 9.17
N GLY A 95 77.94 29.68 8.14
CA GLY A 95 79.06 30.16 7.34
C GLY A 95 78.72 30.99 6.12
N GLU A 96 79.77 31.40 5.46
CA GLU A 96 79.73 32.29 4.33
C GLU A 96 80.84 31.95 3.35
N LYS A 97 80.57 32.14 2.06
CA LYS A 97 81.53 31.95 0.98
C LYS A 97 81.47 33.09 -0.03
N THR A 98 82.66 33.62 -0.41
CA THR A 98 82.82 34.66 -1.41
C THR A 98 83.56 34.17 -2.62
N ASP A 99 83.39 34.81 -3.77
CA ASP A 99 84.10 34.52 -4.99
C ASP A 99 85.47 35.21 -5.09
N GLY A 100 85.90 35.90 -4.01
CA GLY A 100 87.18 36.59 -3.89
C GLY A 100 88.09 36.00 -2.85
N TRP A 101 89.37 36.36 -2.89
CA TRP A 101 90.40 35.93 -1.92
C TRP A 101 90.37 36.71 -0.60
N LEU A 102 89.56 37.75 -0.57
CA LEU A 102 89.37 38.57 0.66
C LEU A 102 88.13 38.08 1.40
N THR A 103 88.38 37.38 2.50
CA THR A 103 87.30 36.80 3.33
C THR A 103 87.14 37.48 4.69
N TRP A 104 87.92 38.51 5.07
CA TRP A 104 87.77 39.19 6.31
C TRP A 104 87.02 40.53 6.22
N GLY A 105 86.27 40.84 7.26
CA GLY A 105 85.46 42.06 7.31
C GLY A 105 84.08 41.99 6.72
N THR A 106 83.63 40.76 6.41
CA THR A 106 82.30 40.48 6.12
C THR A 106 81.43 40.43 7.36
N ARG A 107 80.19 40.83 7.23
CA ARG A 107 79.18 40.61 8.24
C ARG A 107 77.79 40.41 7.57
N VAL A 108 77.01 39.54 8.17
CA VAL A 108 75.61 39.35 7.81
C VAL A 108 74.78 40.26 8.70
N VAL A 109 73.85 40.95 8.12
CA VAL A 109 72.90 41.79 8.85
C VAL A 109 71.48 41.56 8.32
N SER A 110 70.54 41.70 9.19
CA SER A 110 69.12 41.75 8.83
C SER A 110 68.53 43.02 9.43
N SER A 111 67.64 43.66 8.72
CA SER A 111 66.84 44.76 9.22
C SER A 111 65.64 44.28 10.03
N ASP A 112 65.32 43.02 9.87
CA ASP A 112 64.01 42.47 10.29
C ASP A 112 64.12 41.69 11.59
N ILE A 113 65.36 41.22 11.95
CA ILE A 113 65.60 40.36 13.13
C ILE A 113 66.94 40.65 13.79
N ASP A 114 67.09 40.27 15.09
CA ASP A 114 68.37 40.23 15.75
C ASP A 114 69.19 39.00 15.30
N MET A 115 70.40 39.25 14.80
CA MET A 115 71.27 38.19 14.25
C MET A 115 71.97 37.36 15.32
N ARG A 116 72.11 37.88 16.54
CA ARG A 116 72.87 37.20 17.61
C ARG A 116 72.43 35.78 17.96
N PRO A 117 71.10 35.52 18.06
CA PRO A 117 70.64 34.18 18.35
C PRO A 117 70.91 33.19 17.21
N LEU A 118 70.97 33.65 15.96
CA LEU A 118 71.21 32.80 14.78
C LEU A 118 72.65 32.38 14.60
N THR A 119 73.57 33.14 15.16
CA THR A 119 75.03 32.87 15.03
C THR A 119 75.57 31.97 16.14
N THR A 120 74.77 31.66 17.16
CA THR A 120 75.14 30.78 18.27
C THR A 120 74.52 29.40 18.15
N PRO A 121 75.31 28.31 18.25
CA PRO A 121 74.74 26.95 18.26
C PRO A 121 73.86 26.72 19.50
N PRO A 122 72.76 26.02 19.36
CA PRO A 122 72.33 25.21 18.20
C PRO A 122 71.45 25.97 17.20
N GLY A 123 71.43 27.29 17.19
CA GLY A 123 70.55 28.12 16.39
C GLY A 123 69.24 28.40 17.13
N MET A 124 68.26 28.97 16.47
CA MET A 124 67.02 29.38 17.10
C MET A 124 65.81 29.00 16.24
N VAL A 125 64.65 28.79 16.87
CA VAL A 125 63.38 28.61 16.18
C VAL A 125 62.99 29.96 15.54
N ILE A 126 62.62 29.95 14.26
CA ILE A 126 62.33 31.16 13.50
C ILE A 126 61.24 31.99 14.18
N ARG A 127 60.22 31.36 14.74
CA ARG A 127 59.16 32.07 15.48
C ARG A 127 59.69 32.97 16.58
N ASP A 128 60.72 32.52 17.29
CA ASP A 128 61.25 33.22 18.45
C ASP A 128 62.06 34.46 18.07
N LEU A 129 62.41 34.58 16.78
CA LEU A 129 63.03 35.78 16.23
C LEU A 129 62.02 36.94 16.03
N TYR A 130 60.71 36.64 16.09
CA TYR A 130 59.64 37.60 15.90
C TYR A 130 58.74 37.65 17.15
N SER A 131 59.13 38.44 18.15
CA SER A 131 58.38 38.53 19.41
C SER A 131 56.91 38.88 19.17
N GLY A 132 56.00 37.93 19.46
CA GLY A 132 54.55 38.12 19.42
C GLY A 132 53.93 38.29 18.03
N ALA A 133 54.70 38.03 16.97
CA ALA A 133 54.17 38.18 15.61
C ALA A 133 53.21 37.06 15.19
N SER A 134 52.11 37.39 14.56
CA SER A 134 51.29 36.44 13.80
C SER A 134 51.96 36.14 12.45
N PHE A 135 51.90 34.89 12.03
CA PHE A 135 52.39 34.42 10.73
C PHE A 135 51.22 34.10 9.75
N GLU A 136 50.04 34.63 10.01
CA GLU A 136 48.89 34.44 9.10
C GLU A 136 49.10 35.15 7.77
N THR A 137 49.94 36.16 7.76
CA THR A 137 50.52 36.74 6.55
C THR A 137 51.99 36.38 6.49
N PRO A 138 52.52 35.97 5.31
CA PRO A 138 53.92 35.67 5.14
C PRO A 138 54.81 36.85 5.55
N LYS A 139 55.91 36.58 6.25
CA LYS A 139 56.91 37.57 6.64
C LYS A 139 58.18 37.33 5.86
N THR A 140 58.81 38.41 5.49
CA THR A 140 60.08 38.35 4.77
C THR A 140 61.23 38.59 5.77
N MET A 141 62.24 37.75 5.72
CA MET A 141 63.49 37.88 6.50
C MET A 141 64.62 38.03 5.49
N VAL A 142 65.23 39.20 5.43
CA VAL A 142 66.27 39.49 4.47
C VAL A 142 67.62 39.51 5.16
N PHE A 143 68.52 38.66 4.69
CA PHE A 143 69.92 38.62 5.11
C PHE A 143 70.76 39.37 4.08
N ASN A 144 71.22 40.56 4.43
CA ASN A 144 72.14 41.33 3.60
C ASN A 144 73.57 41.02 4.04
N VAL A 145 74.39 40.80 3.08
CA VAL A 145 75.80 40.58 3.30
C VAL A 145 76.57 41.83 2.94
N LEU A 146 77.24 42.33 3.90
CA LEU A 146 78.02 43.54 3.76
C LEU A 146 79.50 43.21 3.85
N LEU A 147 80.27 43.80 2.94
CA LEU A 147 81.73 43.90 3.02
C LEU A 147 82.07 45.31 3.37
N TRP A 148 82.55 45.54 4.59
CA TRP A 148 82.81 46.93 5.04
C TRP A 148 81.70 47.91 4.80
N ASN A 149 80.53 47.57 5.22
CA ASN A 149 79.30 48.34 5.05
C ASN A 149 78.78 48.53 3.57
N ARG A 150 79.38 47.80 2.61
CA ARG A 150 78.89 47.80 1.23
C ARG A 150 78.15 46.49 0.97
N PRO A 151 76.92 46.54 0.45
CA PRO A 151 76.19 45.28 0.15
C PRO A 151 76.86 44.55 -1.00
N ILE A 152 77.12 43.25 -0.84
CA ILE A 152 77.71 42.39 -1.87
C ILE A 152 76.78 41.25 -2.31
N GLY A 153 75.64 41.08 -1.64
CA GLY A 153 74.58 40.16 -1.96
C GLY A 153 73.56 40.07 -0.83
N LYS A 154 72.44 39.48 -1.13
CA LYS A 154 71.38 39.23 -0.17
C LYS A 154 70.75 37.85 -0.38
N VAL A 155 70.09 37.36 0.65
CA VAL A 155 69.26 36.19 0.58
C VAL A 155 67.96 36.46 1.34
N THR A 156 66.90 35.97 0.84
CA THR A 156 65.56 36.23 1.36
C THR A 156 64.92 34.93 1.83
N PHE A 157 64.40 34.92 3.04
CA PHE A 157 63.50 33.87 3.51
C PHE A 157 62.10 34.41 3.56
N LEU A 158 61.19 33.63 2.98
CA LEU A 158 59.78 33.83 3.15
C LEU A 158 59.29 32.93 4.25
N VAL A 159 58.97 33.51 5.40
CA VAL A 159 58.49 32.78 6.58
C VAL A 159 56.98 32.70 6.48
N GLN A 160 56.49 31.51 6.23
CA GLN A 160 55.05 31.27 6.13
C GLN A 160 54.62 29.95 6.76
N LEU A 161 53.35 29.86 7.16
CA LEU A 161 52.73 28.66 7.66
C LEU A 161 52.56 27.64 6.55
N ASP A 162 52.83 26.38 6.81
CA ASP A 162 52.52 25.26 5.91
C ASP A 162 51.10 24.73 6.14
N TYR A 163 50.65 23.83 5.27
CA TYR A 163 49.34 23.21 5.41
C TYR A 163 49.09 22.56 6.77
N LYS A 164 50.12 22.08 7.47
CA LYS A 164 49.98 21.45 8.79
C LYS A 164 49.66 22.52 9.84
N ASP A 165 50.34 23.67 9.77
CA ASP A 165 50.07 24.77 10.69
C ASP A 165 48.64 25.32 10.51
N TRP A 166 48.20 25.44 9.28
CA TRP A 166 46.83 25.84 8.98
C TRP A 166 45.80 24.82 9.51
N ILE A 167 46.05 23.52 9.38
CA ILE A 167 45.22 22.46 10.00
C ILE A 167 45.20 22.60 11.52
N ASN A 168 46.36 22.84 12.16
CA ASN A 168 46.45 23.02 13.61
C ASN A 168 45.63 24.25 14.07
N LYS A 169 45.73 25.35 13.35
CA LYS A 169 44.91 26.56 13.61
C LYS A 169 43.44 26.29 13.44
N ALA A 170 43.05 25.59 12.38
CA ALA A 170 41.67 25.20 12.14
C ALA A 170 41.12 24.32 13.28
N ASN A 171 41.94 23.39 13.80
CA ASN A 171 41.52 22.53 14.88
C ASN A 171 41.48 23.24 16.25
N ALA A 172 42.24 24.33 16.41
CA ALA A 172 42.34 25.08 17.67
C ALA A 172 41.23 26.15 17.81
N THR A 173 40.59 26.55 16.73
CA THR A 173 39.53 27.57 16.76
C THR A 173 38.13 26.96 16.84
N PRO A 174 37.27 27.47 17.72
CA PRO A 174 35.86 27.08 17.74
C PRO A 174 35.02 27.78 16.63
N ASP A 175 35.52 28.86 16.07
CA ASP A 175 34.82 29.62 15.03
C ASP A 175 34.83 28.87 13.70
N VAL A 176 33.65 28.60 13.17
CA VAL A 176 33.47 27.80 11.96
C VAL A 176 33.96 28.49 10.72
N ASP A 177 33.77 29.82 10.60
CA ASP A 177 34.18 30.59 9.44
C ASP A 177 35.70 30.65 9.37
N LEU A 178 36.37 30.91 10.51
CA LEU A 178 37.84 30.87 10.61
C LEU A 178 38.39 29.47 10.36
N ARG A 179 37.69 28.42 10.77
CA ARG A 179 38.11 27.02 10.48
C ARG A 179 38.10 26.76 8.98
N ILE A 180 37.06 27.22 8.28
CA ILE A 180 36.94 27.11 6.83
C ILE A 180 38.10 27.89 6.17
N GLU A 181 38.32 29.14 6.56
CA GLU A 181 39.40 29.97 6.00
C GLU A 181 40.78 29.29 6.15
N TYR A 182 41.06 28.76 7.32
CA TYR A 182 42.35 28.08 7.59
C TYR A 182 42.48 26.78 6.79
N LEU A 183 41.38 26.00 6.63
CA LEU A 183 41.41 24.79 5.81
C LEU A 183 41.50 25.12 4.31
N GLU A 184 40.94 26.23 3.85
CA GLU A 184 41.11 26.69 2.47
C GLU A 184 42.56 27.08 2.18
N LYS A 185 43.22 27.77 3.12
CA LYS A 185 44.68 28.09 3.06
C LYS A 185 45.52 26.80 3.06
N ALA A 186 45.16 25.82 3.91
CA ALA A 186 45.82 24.53 3.93
C ALA A 186 45.65 23.77 2.61
N LEU A 187 44.44 23.86 2.02
CA LEU A 187 44.14 23.22 0.72
C LEU A 187 44.85 23.90 -0.44
N ALA A 188 45.01 25.22 -0.38
CA ALA A 188 45.77 25.96 -1.39
C ALA A 188 47.25 25.54 -1.41
N ASP A 189 47.82 25.26 -0.22
CA ASP A 189 49.20 24.78 -0.08
C ASP A 189 49.36 23.28 -0.46
N ASN A 190 48.38 22.47 -0.12
CA ASN A 190 48.34 21.04 -0.45
C ASN A 190 47.00 20.58 -1.02
N GLY A 191 46.76 20.93 -2.30
CA GLY A 191 45.48 20.68 -3.00
C GLY A 191 45.09 19.24 -3.20
N SER A 192 46.01 18.30 -3.00
CA SER A 192 45.75 16.86 -3.12
C SER A 192 45.36 16.18 -1.81
N ASN A 193 45.44 16.89 -0.68
CA ASN A 193 45.26 16.29 0.64
C ASN A 193 43.80 15.95 0.90
N ILE A 194 43.51 14.65 0.93
CA ILE A 194 42.15 14.10 1.13
C ILE A 194 41.59 14.47 2.49
N LEU A 195 42.44 14.50 3.54
CA LEU A 195 42.00 14.83 4.91
C LEU A 195 41.48 16.28 4.98
N ILE A 196 42.23 17.23 4.39
CA ILE A 196 41.81 18.64 4.34
C ILE A 196 40.49 18.76 3.58
N LYS A 197 40.41 18.16 2.37
CA LYS A 197 39.17 18.16 1.58
C LYS A 197 38.00 17.58 2.37
N THR A 198 38.21 16.50 3.10
CA THR A 198 37.15 15.84 3.87
C THR A 198 36.65 16.71 5.03
N GLN A 199 37.56 17.35 5.76
CA GLN A 199 37.20 18.24 6.87
C GLN A 199 36.47 19.48 6.33
N LEU A 200 37.00 20.09 5.28
CA LEU A 200 36.41 21.27 4.67
C LEU A 200 35.03 20.98 4.07
N ALA A 201 34.87 19.85 3.38
CA ALA A 201 33.58 19.42 2.86
C ALA A 201 32.54 19.17 3.96
N GLY A 202 32.97 18.61 5.11
CA GLY A 202 32.14 18.46 6.28
C GLY A 202 31.64 19.79 6.83
N LEU A 203 32.55 20.75 7.03
CA LEU A 203 32.18 22.09 7.49
C LEU A 203 31.23 22.80 6.53
N TYR A 204 31.49 22.75 5.22
CA TYR A 204 30.59 23.29 4.23
C TYR A 204 29.19 22.65 4.27
N PHE A 205 29.14 21.33 4.55
CA PHE A 205 27.85 20.67 4.73
C PHE A 205 27.11 21.20 5.97
N ASP A 206 27.81 21.39 7.09
CA ASP A 206 27.23 21.85 8.34
C ASP A 206 26.67 23.28 8.24
N ILE A 207 27.36 24.16 7.52
CA ILE A 207 26.89 25.53 7.24
C ILE A 207 25.96 25.62 6.02
N LYS A 208 25.52 24.48 5.46
CA LYS A 208 24.60 24.35 4.31
C LYS A 208 25.15 24.88 2.98
N HIS A 209 26.44 25.01 2.86
CA HIS A 209 27.12 25.31 1.58
C HIS A 209 27.30 24.02 0.78
N TYR A 210 26.17 23.42 0.41
CA TYR A 210 26.12 22.08 -0.18
C TYR A 210 26.81 21.97 -1.55
N LYS A 211 26.92 23.05 -2.33
CA LYS A 211 27.60 23.03 -3.64
C LYS A 211 29.10 22.83 -3.49
N GLU A 212 29.68 23.51 -2.51
CA GLU A 212 31.08 23.45 -2.15
C GLU A 212 31.42 22.07 -1.57
N ALA A 213 30.55 21.57 -0.68
CA ALA A 213 30.66 20.22 -0.14
C ALA A 213 30.55 19.15 -1.27
N GLU A 214 29.57 19.27 -2.18
CA GLU A 214 29.43 18.39 -3.35
C GLU A 214 30.72 18.33 -4.17
N LYS A 215 31.30 19.48 -4.46
CA LYS A 215 32.52 19.59 -5.28
C LYS A 215 33.66 18.80 -4.65
N LEU A 216 33.95 19.06 -3.38
CA LEU A 216 35.05 18.42 -2.67
C LEU A 216 34.84 16.90 -2.51
N TYR A 217 33.66 16.45 -2.10
CA TYR A 217 33.39 15.03 -1.98
C TYR A 217 33.44 14.30 -3.34
N ARG A 218 33.04 14.95 -4.43
CA ARG A 218 33.21 14.39 -5.78
C ARG A 218 34.67 14.27 -6.16
N GLU A 219 35.50 15.28 -5.90
CA GLU A 219 36.94 15.23 -6.15
C GLU A 219 37.61 14.10 -5.37
N ILE A 220 37.25 13.93 -4.09
CA ILE A 220 37.77 12.83 -3.26
C ILE A 220 37.37 11.48 -3.86
N ASN A 221 36.12 11.30 -4.23
CA ASN A 221 35.61 10.05 -4.82
C ASN A 221 36.21 9.74 -6.19
N GLN A 222 36.62 10.76 -6.95
CA GLN A 222 37.33 10.56 -8.23
C GLN A 222 38.79 10.10 -8.04
N ALA A 223 39.41 10.52 -6.94
CA ALA A 223 40.76 10.11 -6.58
C ALA A 223 40.82 8.69 -5.99
N GLY A 224 39.75 8.25 -5.36
CA GLY A 224 39.63 6.92 -4.79
C GLY A 224 38.23 6.69 -4.20
N GLU A 225 37.51 5.70 -4.72
CA GLU A 225 36.18 5.42 -4.22
C GLU A 225 36.21 4.89 -2.78
N SER A 226 35.46 5.55 -1.89
CA SER A 226 35.30 5.17 -0.51
C SER A 226 33.83 5.16 -0.14
N ARG A 227 33.42 4.16 0.67
CA ARG A 227 32.05 4.06 1.18
C ARG A 227 31.70 5.29 2.02
N ASP A 228 32.54 5.66 2.99
CA ASP A 228 32.32 6.82 3.87
C ASP A 228 32.09 8.12 3.06
N ILE A 229 32.93 8.39 2.08
CA ILE A 229 32.80 9.58 1.24
C ILE A 229 31.54 9.51 0.36
N SER A 230 31.19 8.33 -0.15
CA SER A 230 29.95 8.13 -0.91
C SER A 230 28.71 8.36 -0.05
N GLU A 231 28.72 7.91 1.21
CA GLU A 231 27.63 8.18 2.16
C GLU A 231 27.49 9.67 2.48
N LYS A 232 28.62 10.38 2.69
CA LYS A 232 28.59 11.85 2.86
C LYS A 232 28.08 12.58 1.61
N LEU A 233 28.49 12.15 0.44
CA LEU A 233 27.99 12.69 -0.84
C LEU A 233 26.48 12.42 -1.01
N LEU A 234 26.01 11.27 -0.56
CA LEU A 234 24.57 10.96 -0.54
C LEU A 234 23.79 11.95 0.33
N LEU A 235 24.30 12.23 1.54
CA LEU A 235 23.68 13.23 2.43
C LEU A 235 23.62 14.62 1.80
N VAL A 236 24.70 15.02 1.11
CA VAL A 236 24.73 16.29 0.37
C VAL A 236 23.63 16.33 -0.71
N TYR A 237 23.52 15.28 -1.54
CA TYR A 237 22.48 15.23 -2.56
C TYR A 237 21.06 15.18 -1.99
N GLN A 238 20.88 14.53 -0.85
CA GLN A 238 19.60 14.51 -0.14
C GLN A 238 19.23 15.90 0.37
N ALA A 239 20.21 16.63 0.99
CA ALA A 239 20.01 17.99 1.47
C ALA A 239 19.73 18.98 0.34
N MET A 240 20.39 18.83 -0.81
CA MET A 240 20.14 19.62 -2.02
C MET A 240 18.86 19.23 -2.75
N ASN A 241 18.14 18.23 -2.29
CA ASN A 241 16.97 17.65 -2.97
C ASN A 241 17.25 17.26 -4.44
N LYS A 242 18.41 16.67 -4.69
CA LYS A 242 18.83 16.13 -5.99
C LYS A 242 18.61 14.62 -6.06
N PRO A 243 17.42 14.13 -6.42
CA PRO A 243 17.09 12.70 -6.30
C PRO A 243 17.88 11.82 -7.29
N ASP A 244 18.12 12.24 -8.52
CA ASP A 244 18.83 11.41 -9.50
C ASP A 244 20.28 11.13 -9.12
N PRO A 245 21.12 12.16 -8.78
CA PRO A 245 22.45 11.92 -8.25
C PRO A 245 22.44 11.05 -6.99
N ALA A 246 21.52 11.26 -6.03
CA ALA A 246 21.42 10.46 -4.83
C ALA A 246 21.14 8.98 -5.14
N LEU A 247 20.22 8.69 -6.06
CA LEU A 247 19.91 7.32 -6.48
C LEU A 247 21.12 6.63 -7.15
N HIS A 248 21.92 7.36 -7.92
CA HIS A 248 23.15 6.81 -8.51
C HIS A 248 24.21 6.52 -7.43
N VAL A 249 24.28 7.33 -6.38
CA VAL A 249 25.17 7.03 -5.24
C VAL A 249 24.71 5.77 -4.51
N TYR A 250 23.40 5.59 -4.31
CA TYR A 250 22.86 4.35 -3.75
C TYR A 250 23.26 3.11 -4.58
N LEU A 251 23.13 3.18 -5.93
CA LEU A 251 23.56 2.09 -6.81
C LEU A 251 25.06 1.78 -6.65
N ARG A 252 25.88 2.82 -6.44
CA ARG A 252 27.32 2.66 -6.18
C ARG A 252 27.58 2.02 -4.82
N LEU A 253 26.93 2.49 -3.76
CA LEU A 253 27.07 1.94 -2.41
C LEU A 253 26.68 0.46 -2.36
N MET A 254 25.62 0.06 -3.06
CA MET A 254 25.21 -1.34 -3.16
C MET A 254 26.24 -2.22 -3.88
N LYS A 255 27.01 -1.65 -4.82
CA LYS A 255 28.11 -2.38 -5.50
C LYS A 255 29.34 -2.54 -4.60
N MET A 256 29.55 -1.63 -3.65
CA MET A 256 30.68 -1.66 -2.71
C MET A 256 30.50 -2.66 -1.57
N SER A 257 29.26 -2.91 -1.18
CA SER A 257 28.96 -3.87 -0.12
C SER A 257 27.55 -4.44 -0.28
N ASP A 258 27.41 -5.71 0.03
CA ASP A 258 26.14 -6.44 -0.01
C ASP A 258 25.33 -6.17 1.27
N ASP A 259 24.96 -4.90 1.44
CA ASP A 259 24.25 -4.41 2.63
C ASP A 259 22.75 -4.24 2.32
N GLN A 260 21.96 -5.09 2.96
CA GLN A 260 20.50 -5.09 2.80
C GLN A 260 19.86 -3.76 3.25
N GLN A 261 20.45 -3.08 4.23
CA GLN A 261 19.92 -1.80 4.69
C GLN A 261 20.07 -0.72 3.61
N THR A 262 21.23 -0.65 2.95
CA THR A 262 21.46 0.26 1.81
C THR A 262 20.45 0.05 0.70
N PHE A 263 20.09 -1.20 0.40
CA PHE A 263 19.05 -1.51 -0.59
C PHE A 263 17.65 -1.08 -0.12
N ALA A 264 17.32 -1.31 1.14
CA ALA A 264 16.05 -0.87 1.71
C ALA A 264 15.90 0.66 1.68
N ASP A 265 16.97 1.38 2.06
CA ASP A 265 17.02 2.85 2.05
C ASP A 265 16.91 3.39 0.62
N PHE A 266 17.58 2.75 -0.33
CA PHE A 266 17.45 3.07 -1.76
C PHE A 266 15.99 2.98 -2.22
N LEU A 267 15.31 1.88 -1.93
CA LEU A 267 13.91 1.71 -2.32
C LEU A 267 12.98 2.72 -1.63
N ALA A 268 13.21 2.98 -0.35
CA ALA A 268 12.44 3.97 0.41
C ALA A 268 12.63 5.38 -0.18
N TYR A 269 13.88 5.75 -0.49
CA TYR A 269 14.21 7.03 -1.09
C TYR A 269 13.62 7.17 -2.50
N LEU A 270 13.72 6.13 -3.33
CA LEU A 270 13.15 6.08 -4.66
C LEU A 270 11.62 6.32 -4.62
N ARG A 271 10.91 5.62 -3.73
CA ARG A 271 9.47 5.79 -3.53
C ARG A 271 9.10 7.19 -3.05
N LYS A 272 9.93 7.79 -2.18
CA LYS A 272 9.67 9.13 -1.62
C LYS A 272 9.91 10.25 -2.61
N LYS A 273 10.91 10.11 -3.49
CA LYS A 273 11.41 11.22 -4.33
C LYS A 273 10.99 11.14 -5.79
N LYS A 274 10.50 10.00 -6.24
CA LYS A 274 10.05 9.80 -7.62
C LYS A 274 8.56 9.48 -7.66
N SER A 275 7.89 9.94 -8.71
CA SER A 275 6.55 9.45 -9.01
C SER A 275 6.60 7.96 -9.31
N VAL A 276 5.48 7.28 -9.16
CA VAL A 276 5.40 5.82 -9.36
C VAL A 276 5.94 5.39 -10.73
N GLY A 277 5.60 6.14 -11.79
CA GLY A 277 6.10 5.86 -13.13
C GLY A 277 7.60 6.11 -13.31
N GLN A 278 8.12 7.20 -12.71
CA GLN A 278 9.55 7.49 -12.74
C GLN A 278 10.35 6.45 -11.95
N ALA A 279 9.82 6.00 -10.80
CA ALA A 279 10.45 4.96 -9.99
C ALA A 279 10.51 3.62 -10.75
N GLN A 280 9.42 3.23 -11.40
CA GLN A 280 9.39 2.04 -12.25
C GLN A 280 10.44 2.14 -13.37
N SER A 281 10.40 3.21 -14.15
CA SER A 281 11.35 3.41 -15.27
C SER A 281 12.80 3.44 -14.80
N PHE A 282 13.08 4.03 -13.63
CA PHE A 282 14.42 4.04 -13.06
C PHE A 282 14.91 2.61 -12.74
N LEU A 283 14.07 1.81 -12.07
CA LEU A 283 14.42 0.42 -11.74
C LEU A 283 14.59 -0.45 -12.99
N GLU A 284 13.72 -0.30 -13.99
CA GLU A 284 13.83 -1.03 -15.26
C GLU A 284 15.13 -0.69 -15.99
N LYS A 285 15.48 0.59 -16.08
CA LYS A 285 16.70 1.08 -16.72
C LYS A 285 17.97 0.59 -16.02
N HIS A 286 17.98 0.61 -14.69
CA HIS A 286 19.14 0.31 -13.87
C HIS A 286 19.15 -1.11 -13.28
N GLN A 287 18.28 -2.00 -13.77
CA GLN A 287 18.17 -3.39 -13.28
C GLN A 287 19.50 -4.15 -13.31
N ARG A 288 20.36 -3.86 -14.30
CA ARG A 288 21.68 -4.49 -14.44
C ARG A 288 22.71 -3.92 -13.46
N ASP A 289 22.52 -2.68 -13.01
CA ASP A 289 23.39 -2.01 -12.04
C ASP A 289 23.13 -2.45 -10.61
N ILE A 290 21.93 -3.00 -10.36
CA ILE A 290 21.55 -3.53 -9.05
C ILE A 290 22.21 -4.90 -8.86
N PRO A 291 22.88 -5.15 -7.72
CA PRO A 291 23.52 -6.42 -7.41
C PRO A 291 22.57 -7.61 -7.54
N ALA A 292 23.14 -8.76 -7.90
CA ALA A 292 22.34 -9.97 -8.17
C ALA A 292 21.49 -10.40 -6.97
N ALA A 293 21.98 -10.20 -5.76
CA ALA A 293 21.27 -10.50 -4.51
C ALA A 293 19.91 -9.78 -4.39
N TYR A 294 19.78 -8.57 -4.96
CA TYR A 294 18.57 -7.76 -4.87
C TYR A 294 17.67 -7.77 -6.12
N ARG A 295 18.07 -8.50 -7.18
CA ARG A 295 17.28 -8.54 -8.45
C ARG A 295 15.87 -9.05 -8.25
N SER A 296 15.72 -10.07 -7.43
CA SER A 296 14.40 -10.63 -7.11
C SER A 296 13.47 -9.60 -6.47
N GLN A 297 13.97 -8.89 -5.48
CA GLN A 297 13.20 -7.83 -4.79
C GLN A 297 12.92 -6.64 -5.70
N THR A 298 13.86 -6.31 -6.59
CA THR A 298 13.68 -5.26 -7.60
C THR A 298 12.57 -5.61 -8.58
N LEU A 299 12.50 -6.86 -9.06
CA LEU A 299 11.44 -7.33 -9.94
C LEU A 299 10.06 -7.27 -9.26
N VAL A 300 10.00 -7.64 -7.99
CA VAL A 300 8.79 -7.49 -7.17
C VAL A 300 8.37 -6.01 -7.10
N MET A 301 9.32 -5.11 -6.81
CA MET A 301 9.05 -3.68 -6.74
C MET A 301 8.54 -3.12 -8.09
N ILE A 302 9.14 -3.50 -9.21
CA ILE A 302 8.69 -3.09 -10.54
C ILE A 302 7.23 -3.53 -10.76
N ALA A 303 6.92 -4.77 -10.38
CA ALA A 303 5.56 -5.30 -10.51
C ALA A 303 4.53 -4.55 -9.64
N GLU A 304 4.91 -4.20 -8.41
CA GLU A 304 4.09 -3.40 -7.51
C GLU A 304 3.82 -2.00 -8.06
N LEU A 305 4.87 -1.34 -8.54
CA LEU A 305 4.77 0.01 -9.10
C LEU A 305 3.87 0.02 -10.35
N ALA A 306 4.03 -0.97 -11.23
CA ALA A 306 3.15 -1.14 -12.39
C ALA A 306 1.70 -1.40 -11.95
N GLY A 307 1.49 -2.27 -10.96
CA GLY A 307 0.16 -2.56 -10.40
C GLY A 307 -0.52 -1.33 -9.77
N SER A 308 0.24 -0.48 -9.06
CA SER A 308 -0.28 0.74 -8.45
C SER A 308 -0.71 1.78 -9.49
N ARG A 309 -0.11 1.76 -10.67
CA ARG A 309 -0.52 2.56 -11.84
C ARG A 309 -1.68 1.93 -12.62
N LYS A 310 -2.14 0.75 -12.21
CA LYS A 310 -3.13 -0.05 -12.93
C LYS A 310 -2.65 -0.52 -14.32
N ASP A 311 -1.35 -0.49 -14.55
CA ASP A 311 -0.74 -1.11 -15.74
C ASP A 311 -0.60 -2.62 -15.51
N TRP A 312 -1.75 -3.29 -15.60
CA TRP A 312 -1.84 -4.71 -15.26
C TRP A 312 -1.03 -5.60 -16.21
N GLN A 313 -0.80 -5.14 -17.44
CA GLN A 313 -0.02 -5.90 -18.40
C GLN A 313 1.46 -5.91 -18.04
N SER A 314 2.05 -4.73 -17.78
CA SER A 314 3.43 -4.61 -17.31
C SER A 314 3.62 -5.28 -15.95
N ALA A 315 2.66 -5.13 -15.04
CA ALA A 315 2.67 -5.79 -13.74
C ALA A 315 2.69 -7.33 -13.88
N ALA A 316 1.84 -7.90 -14.73
CA ALA A 316 1.82 -9.35 -14.96
C ALA A 316 3.15 -9.85 -15.52
N GLN A 317 3.75 -9.09 -16.45
CA GLN A 317 5.06 -9.45 -17.00
C GLN A 317 6.17 -9.39 -15.94
N ALA A 318 6.16 -8.36 -15.11
CA ALA A 318 7.15 -8.22 -14.05
C ALA A 318 7.00 -9.31 -12.96
N TRP A 319 5.75 -9.67 -12.59
CA TRP A 319 5.49 -10.79 -11.68
C TRP A 319 5.98 -12.13 -12.26
N ARG A 320 5.76 -12.38 -13.57
CA ARG A 320 6.32 -13.58 -14.24
C ARG A 320 7.83 -13.59 -14.23
N ASN A 321 8.46 -12.43 -14.41
CA ASN A 321 9.92 -12.32 -14.35
C ASN A 321 10.43 -12.60 -12.94
N ALA A 322 9.74 -12.12 -11.90
CA ALA A 322 10.05 -12.42 -10.50
C ALA A 322 9.91 -13.93 -10.21
N GLU A 323 8.84 -14.57 -10.71
CA GLU A 323 8.66 -16.02 -10.59
C GLU A 323 9.82 -16.80 -11.26
N ARG A 324 10.20 -16.43 -12.51
CA ARG A 324 11.31 -17.03 -13.25
C ARG A 324 12.67 -16.82 -12.57
N ALA A 325 12.85 -15.68 -11.91
CA ALA A 325 14.04 -15.38 -11.12
C ALA A 325 14.11 -16.18 -9.81
N GLY A 326 13.15 -17.06 -9.56
CA GLY A 326 13.16 -17.96 -8.41
C GLY A 326 12.70 -17.33 -7.11
N VAL A 327 11.97 -16.22 -7.17
CA VAL A 327 11.33 -15.65 -5.96
C VAL A 327 10.31 -16.64 -5.43
N ARG A 328 10.65 -17.33 -4.36
CA ARG A 328 9.82 -18.41 -3.77
C ARG A 328 8.76 -17.90 -2.79
N ASN A 329 8.50 -16.61 -2.77
CA ASN A 329 7.44 -16.05 -1.95
C ASN A 329 6.07 -16.42 -2.54
N SER A 330 5.16 -16.91 -1.71
CA SER A 330 3.75 -17.20 -2.09
C SER A 330 3.04 -15.96 -2.63
N ASP A 331 3.43 -14.77 -2.15
CA ASP A 331 2.82 -13.50 -2.53
C ASP A 331 3.03 -13.17 -4.02
N VAL A 332 4.13 -13.63 -4.60
CA VAL A 332 4.38 -13.49 -6.05
C VAL A 332 3.31 -14.21 -6.86
N GLN A 333 2.97 -15.43 -6.44
CA GLN A 333 1.92 -16.24 -7.11
C GLN A 333 0.55 -15.59 -6.96
N TYR A 334 0.26 -15.11 -5.75
CA TYR A 334 -1.00 -14.42 -5.47
C TYR A 334 -1.12 -13.13 -6.28
N ASN A 335 -0.10 -12.28 -6.27
CA ASN A 335 -0.11 -11.01 -6.97
C ASN A 335 -0.12 -11.19 -8.49
N LEU A 336 0.59 -12.19 -9.01
CA LEU A 336 0.51 -12.58 -10.42
C LEU A 336 -0.92 -12.96 -10.79
N ALA A 337 -1.55 -13.82 -9.98
CA ALA A 337 -2.92 -14.25 -10.21
C ALA A 337 -3.92 -13.10 -10.19
N VAL A 338 -3.83 -12.21 -9.18
CA VAL A 338 -4.65 -10.99 -9.09
C VAL A 338 -4.46 -10.11 -10.32
N THR A 339 -3.22 -9.92 -10.76
CA THR A 339 -2.90 -9.11 -11.94
C THR A 339 -3.47 -9.73 -13.22
N LEU A 340 -3.33 -11.05 -13.39
CA LEU A 340 -3.90 -11.79 -14.51
C LEU A 340 -5.44 -11.71 -14.52
N MET A 341 -6.05 -11.77 -13.36
CA MET A 341 -7.49 -11.57 -13.22
C MET A 341 -7.92 -10.17 -13.70
N ARG A 342 -7.14 -9.14 -13.38
CA ARG A 342 -7.39 -7.76 -13.82
C ARG A 342 -7.22 -7.57 -15.33
N THR A 343 -6.37 -8.37 -15.96
CA THR A 343 -6.21 -8.37 -17.43
C THR A 343 -7.21 -9.26 -18.17
N GLY A 344 -8.14 -9.90 -17.45
CA GLY A 344 -9.12 -10.81 -18.03
C GLY A 344 -8.58 -12.20 -18.40
N LYS A 345 -7.34 -12.50 -18.08
CA LYS A 345 -6.71 -13.82 -18.34
C LYS A 345 -7.11 -14.84 -17.28
N THR A 346 -8.39 -15.19 -17.28
CA THR A 346 -9.02 -15.98 -16.22
C THR A 346 -8.35 -17.34 -16.00
N ASP A 347 -8.02 -18.06 -17.06
CA ASP A 347 -7.39 -19.39 -16.96
C ASP A 347 -6.00 -19.33 -16.36
N GLU A 348 -5.18 -18.36 -16.80
CA GLU A 348 -3.85 -18.15 -16.27
C GLU A 348 -3.92 -17.69 -14.78
N ALA A 349 -4.90 -16.85 -14.44
CA ALA A 349 -5.13 -16.43 -13.07
C ALA A 349 -5.48 -17.61 -12.15
N VAL A 350 -6.37 -18.49 -12.59
CA VAL A 350 -6.71 -19.71 -11.85
C VAL A 350 -5.47 -20.58 -11.65
N ALA A 351 -4.64 -20.77 -12.67
CA ALA A 351 -3.42 -21.56 -12.56
C ALA A 351 -2.40 -20.95 -11.59
N ALA A 352 -2.27 -19.63 -11.56
CA ALA A 352 -1.39 -18.94 -10.62
C ALA A 352 -1.91 -19.03 -9.17
N PHE A 353 -3.22 -18.87 -8.97
CA PHE A 353 -3.83 -19.09 -7.66
C PHE A 353 -3.72 -20.56 -7.19
N ASP A 354 -3.79 -21.53 -8.08
CA ASP A 354 -3.58 -22.94 -7.72
C ASP A 354 -2.17 -23.16 -7.15
N LYS A 355 -1.15 -22.55 -7.78
CA LYS A 355 0.24 -22.59 -7.25
C LYS A 355 0.34 -21.94 -5.86
N TYR A 356 -0.36 -20.82 -5.64
CA TYR A 356 -0.45 -20.18 -4.34
C TYR A 356 -1.10 -21.12 -3.31
N LEU A 357 -2.22 -21.74 -3.67
CA LEU A 357 -2.98 -22.63 -2.79
C LEU A 357 -2.25 -23.95 -2.47
N GLN A 358 -1.29 -24.39 -3.30
CA GLN A 358 -0.42 -25.53 -2.94
C GLN A 358 0.36 -25.27 -1.65
N LYS A 359 0.74 -24.00 -1.39
CA LYS A 359 1.43 -23.60 -0.16
C LYS A 359 0.47 -23.12 0.93
N ASN A 360 -0.72 -22.65 0.54
CA ASN A 360 -1.71 -22.06 1.43
C ASN A 360 -3.09 -22.75 1.26
N PRO A 361 -3.21 -24.07 1.49
CA PRO A 361 -4.39 -24.87 1.12
C PRO A 361 -5.65 -24.52 1.91
N ASN A 362 -5.53 -23.74 2.96
CA ASN A 362 -6.63 -23.36 3.85
C ASN A 362 -7.04 -21.89 3.70
N ASP A 363 -6.49 -21.14 2.72
CA ASP A 363 -6.94 -19.78 2.46
C ASP A 363 -8.32 -19.77 1.82
N ALA A 364 -9.34 -19.69 2.68
CA ALA A 364 -10.74 -19.71 2.29
C ALA A 364 -11.11 -18.58 1.32
N LYS A 365 -10.48 -17.41 1.45
CA LYS A 365 -10.75 -16.27 0.58
C LYS A 365 -10.27 -16.54 -0.84
N THR A 366 -9.05 -17.03 -0.97
CA THR A 366 -8.48 -17.38 -2.28
C THR A 366 -9.20 -18.57 -2.89
N LEU A 367 -9.57 -19.59 -2.10
CA LEU A 367 -10.38 -20.72 -2.57
C LEU A 367 -11.72 -20.24 -3.16
N ALA A 368 -12.43 -19.35 -2.46
CA ALA A 368 -13.67 -18.77 -2.97
C ALA A 368 -13.45 -17.99 -4.28
N LEU A 369 -12.40 -17.18 -4.34
CA LEU A 369 -12.04 -16.44 -5.54
C LEU A 369 -11.74 -17.36 -6.73
N VAL A 370 -11.01 -18.45 -6.51
CA VAL A 370 -10.72 -19.45 -7.56
C VAL A 370 -12.01 -20.15 -8.01
N ALA A 371 -12.92 -20.43 -7.10
CA ALA A 371 -14.22 -20.98 -7.46
C ALA A 371 -15.00 -20.04 -8.36
N ASP A 372 -15.08 -18.76 -8.00
CA ASP A 372 -15.77 -17.73 -8.80
C ASP A 372 -15.14 -17.54 -10.19
N LEU A 373 -13.79 -17.49 -10.25
CA LEU A 373 -13.06 -17.43 -11.51
C LEU A 373 -13.29 -18.68 -12.36
N SER A 374 -13.35 -19.87 -11.72
CA SER A 374 -13.64 -21.11 -12.39
C SER A 374 -15.06 -21.13 -12.99
N ILE A 375 -16.03 -20.51 -12.29
CA ILE A 375 -17.38 -20.31 -12.83
C ILE A 375 -17.37 -19.40 -14.06
N LYS A 376 -16.60 -18.30 -14.02
CA LYS A 376 -16.44 -17.38 -15.15
C LYS A 376 -15.77 -18.05 -16.34
N ALA A 377 -14.82 -18.95 -16.08
CA ALA A 377 -14.13 -19.75 -17.10
C ALA A 377 -14.94 -20.97 -17.59
N GLY A 378 -16.17 -21.19 -17.10
CA GLY A 378 -16.97 -22.35 -17.43
C GLY A 378 -16.51 -23.66 -16.78
N LYS A 379 -15.53 -23.62 -15.87
CA LYS A 379 -15.00 -24.80 -15.16
C LYS A 379 -15.83 -25.13 -13.92
N PHE A 380 -17.12 -25.40 -14.14
CA PHE A 380 -18.10 -25.59 -13.06
C PHE A 380 -17.75 -26.76 -12.13
N GLY A 381 -17.17 -27.86 -12.67
CA GLY A 381 -16.74 -29.00 -11.86
C GLY A 381 -15.70 -28.63 -10.82
N LYS A 382 -14.71 -27.77 -11.20
CA LYS A 382 -13.70 -27.26 -10.26
C LYS A 382 -14.31 -26.39 -9.17
N ALA A 383 -15.20 -25.45 -9.55
CA ALA A 383 -15.89 -24.59 -8.61
C ALA A 383 -16.73 -25.41 -7.61
N LYS A 384 -17.45 -26.44 -8.07
CA LYS A 384 -18.24 -27.35 -7.23
C LYS A 384 -17.36 -28.09 -6.23
N ALA A 385 -16.22 -28.61 -6.68
CA ALA A 385 -15.28 -29.31 -5.80
C ALA A 385 -14.73 -28.41 -4.70
N ILE A 386 -14.35 -27.16 -5.05
CA ILE A 386 -13.84 -26.18 -4.10
C ILE A 386 -14.90 -25.82 -3.06
N TYR A 387 -16.10 -25.40 -3.49
CA TYR A 387 -17.16 -25.02 -2.55
C TYR A 387 -17.65 -26.20 -1.71
N ALA A 388 -17.70 -27.42 -2.27
CA ALA A 388 -18.05 -28.61 -1.52
C ALA A 388 -17.00 -28.91 -0.42
N SER A 389 -15.72 -28.83 -0.74
CA SER A 389 -14.64 -28.98 0.23
C SER A 389 -14.69 -27.92 1.33
N MET A 390 -14.94 -26.65 0.97
CA MET A 390 -15.07 -25.56 1.94
C MET A 390 -16.29 -25.79 2.86
N ALA A 391 -17.43 -26.19 2.30
CA ALA A 391 -18.63 -26.50 3.06
C ALA A 391 -18.47 -27.74 3.96
N GLN A 392 -17.63 -28.70 3.56
CA GLN A 392 -17.30 -29.86 4.40
C GLN A 392 -16.46 -29.48 5.62
N LYS A 393 -15.48 -28.58 5.42
CA LYS A 393 -14.63 -28.04 6.51
C LYS A 393 -15.43 -27.16 7.47
N ASN A 394 -16.36 -26.38 6.96
CA ASN A 394 -17.23 -25.51 7.75
C ASN A 394 -18.70 -25.68 7.36
N PRO A 395 -19.39 -26.70 7.87
CA PRO A 395 -20.79 -27.01 7.50
C PRO A 395 -21.80 -25.92 7.88
N ARG A 396 -21.40 -24.96 8.72
CA ARG A 396 -22.25 -23.84 9.13
C ARG A 396 -22.01 -22.57 8.32
N ASP A 397 -21.09 -22.59 7.36
CA ASP A 397 -20.83 -21.45 6.49
C ASP A 397 -21.96 -21.31 5.46
N LYS A 398 -22.92 -20.45 5.79
CA LYS A 398 -24.07 -20.17 4.94
C LYS A 398 -23.66 -19.65 3.56
N GLN A 399 -22.58 -18.86 3.47
CA GLN A 399 -22.15 -18.26 2.21
C GLN A 399 -21.70 -19.34 1.20
N MET A 400 -20.93 -20.31 1.65
CA MET A 400 -20.47 -21.41 0.78
C MET A 400 -21.64 -22.25 0.28
N LEU A 401 -22.61 -22.51 1.13
CA LEU A 401 -23.82 -23.26 0.74
C LEU A 401 -24.69 -22.46 -0.24
N VAL A 402 -24.80 -21.14 -0.07
CA VAL A 402 -25.47 -20.24 -1.03
C VAL A 402 -24.76 -20.24 -2.39
N ASN A 403 -23.42 -20.22 -2.38
CA ASN A 403 -22.65 -20.31 -3.63
C ASN A 403 -22.86 -21.67 -4.33
N LEU A 404 -23.00 -22.78 -3.59
CA LEU A 404 -23.36 -24.08 -4.16
C LEU A 404 -24.76 -24.06 -4.78
N VAL A 405 -25.73 -23.40 -4.15
CA VAL A 405 -27.06 -23.21 -4.73
C VAL A 405 -26.96 -22.44 -6.07
N ALA A 406 -26.25 -21.29 -6.05
CA ALA A 406 -26.10 -20.48 -7.27
C ALA A 406 -25.39 -21.25 -8.40
N LEU A 407 -24.40 -22.05 -8.05
CA LEU A 407 -23.69 -22.89 -9.01
C LEU A 407 -24.60 -23.99 -9.57
N ALA A 408 -25.37 -24.66 -8.73
CA ALA A 408 -26.33 -25.69 -9.14
C ALA A 408 -27.41 -25.11 -10.07
N GLN A 409 -27.90 -23.91 -9.78
CA GLN A 409 -28.83 -23.18 -10.66
C GLN A 409 -28.18 -22.89 -12.02
N LYS A 410 -26.96 -22.39 -12.03
CA LYS A 410 -26.23 -22.05 -13.26
C LYS A 410 -25.94 -23.28 -14.13
N THR A 411 -25.72 -24.42 -13.50
CA THR A 411 -25.44 -25.70 -14.20
C THR A 411 -26.69 -26.53 -14.46
N ASN A 412 -27.86 -26.03 -14.11
CA ASN A 412 -29.14 -26.75 -14.19
C ASN A 412 -29.07 -28.14 -13.49
N ASP A 413 -28.49 -28.13 -12.27
CA ASP A 413 -28.37 -29.32 -11.38
C ASP A 413 -29.37 -29.24 -10.22
N PRO A 414 -30.66 -29.59 -10.43
CA PRO A 414 -31.65 -29.47 -9.38
C PRO A 414 -31.43 -30.42 -8.20
N ALA A 415 -30.66 -31.49 -8.40
CA ALA A 415 -30.30 -32.40 -7.30
C ALA A 415 -29.25 -31.75 -6.37
N GLY A 416 -28.23 -31.12 -6.97
CA GLY A 416 -27.22 -30.37 -6.21
C GLY A 416 -27.84 -29.14 -5.51
N GLU A 417 -28.84 -28.51 -6.14
CA GLU A 417 -29.56 -27.37 -5.54
C GLU A 417 -30.35 -27.80 -4.29
N ILE A 418 -31.07 -28.92 -4.38
CA ILE A 418 -31.81 -29.49 -3.24
C ILE A 418 -30.85 -29.87 -2.10
N ASP A 419 -29.74 -30.55 -2.39
CA ASP A 419 -28.73 -30.91 -1.38
C ASP A 419 -28.17 -29.68 -0.65
N ALA A 420 -27.84 -28.63 -1.40
CA ALA A 420 -27.34 -27.39 -0.82
C ALA A 420 -28.38 -26.69 0.06
N TYR A 421 -29.64 -26.63 -0.36
CA TYR A 421 -30.73 -26.09 0.47
C TYR A 421 -30.98 -26.96 1.72
N GLN A 422 -30.90 -28.27 1.61
CA GLN A 422 -31.04 -29.18 2.77
C GLN A 422 -29.92 -28.95 3.81
N LYS A 423 -28.69 -28.70 3.35
CA LYS A 423 -27.59 -28.31 4.23
C LYS A 423 -27.82 -26.95 4.88
N LEU A 424 -28.36 -25.99 4.15
CA LEU A 424 -28.75 -24.67 4.68
C LEU A 424 -29.84 -24.81 5.76
N LEU A 425 -30.81 -25.70 5.57
CA LEU A 425 -31.85 -25.98 6.56
C LEU A 425 -31.32 -26.59 7.85
N ARG A 426 -30.13 -27.21 7.86
CA ARG A 426 -29.51 -27.65 9.13
C ARG A 426 -29.12 -26.49 10.03
N THR A 427 -28.83 -25.31 9.45
CA THR A 427 -28.49 -24.08 10.18
C THR A 427 -29.70 -23.18 10.45
N ASP A 428 -30.74 -23.32 9.65
CA ASP A 428 -31.97 -22.54 9.72
C ASP A 428 -33.16 -23.39 9.26
N PRO A 429 -33.64 -24.29 10.16
CA PRO A 429 -34.61 -25.31 9.81
C PRO A 429 -35.96 -24.78 9.32
N ASP A 430 -36.35 -23.61 9.78
CA ASP A 430 -37.65 -22.99 9.50
C ASP A 430 -37.58 -21.96 8.36
N ASN A 431 -36.45 -21.88 7.63
CA ASN A 431 -36.31 -20.91 6.56
C ASN A 431 -37.29 -21.16 5.42
N ARG A 432 -38.31 -20.30 5.36
CA ARG A 432 -39.38 -20.37 4.37
C ARG A 432 -38.85 -20.41 2.94
N LYS A 433 -37.82 -19.59 2.63
CA LYS A 433 -37.27 -19.50 1.26
C LYS A 433 -36.63 -20.81 0.84
N TYR A 434 -35.87 -21.44 1.70
CA TYR A 434 -35.20 -22.70 1.40
C TYR A 434 -36.20 -23.84 1.26
N LEU A 435 -37.15 -23.96 2.20
CA LEU A 435 -38.23 -24.95 2.14
C LEU A 435 -39.07 -24.77 0.88
N PHE A 436 -39.44 -23.57 0.52
CA PHE A 436 -40.24 -23.28 -0.67
C PHE A 436 -39.50 -23.66 -1.96
N ASN A 437 -38.20 -23.27 -2.08
CA ASN A 437 -37.40 -23.60 -3.25
C ASN A 437 -37.25 -25.13 -3.41
N ILE A 438 -36.97 -25.86 -2.33
CA ILE A 438 -36.94 -27.33 -2.36
C ILE A 438 -38.26 -27.92 -2.87
N ALA A 439 -39.38 -27.42 -2.36
CA ALA A 439 -40.69 -27.86 -2.80
C ALA A 439 -40.92 -27.61 -4.29
N MET A 440 -40.55 -26.39 -4.78
CA MET A 440 -40.69 -26.01 -6.20
C MET A 440 -39.81 -26.90 -7.10
N LEU A 441 -38.56 -27.20 -6.68
CA LEU A 441 -37.66 -28.12 -7.39
C LEU A 441 -38.26 -29.54 -7.48
N TYR A 442 -38.86 -30.04 -6.39
CA TYR A 442 -39.53 -31.32 -6.43
C TYR A 442 -40.78 -31.29 -7.33
N ILE A 443 -41.57 -30.22 -7.32
CA ILE A 443 -42.72 -30.05 -8.22
C ILE A 443 -42.25 -30.04 -9.67
N GLN A 444 -41.18 -29.33 -9.99
CA GLN A 444 -40.58 -29.27 -11.34
C GLN A 444 -40.14 -30.68 -11.80
N GLN A 445 -39.59 -31.46 -10.90
CA GLN A 445 -39.19 -32.84 -11.16
C GLN A 445 -40.41 -33.84 -11.16
N LYS A 446 -41.62 -33.36 -10.96
CA LYS A 446 -42.85 -34.18 -10.80
C LYS A 446 -42.81 -35.13 -9.60
N LYS A 447 -41.92 -34.89 -8.62
CA LYS A 447 -41.80 -35.64 -7.38
C LYS A 447 -42.71 -35.03 -6.31
N TYR A 448 -44.01 -35.09 -6.57
CA TYR A 448 -45.00 -34.39 -5.76
C TYR A 448 -45.04 -34.91 -4.30
N ASP A 449 -44.84 -36.20 -4.08
CA ASP A 449 -44.71 -36.81 -2.76
C ASP A 449 -43.67 -36.10 -1.87
N LYS A 450 -42.50 -35.79 -2.45
CA LYS A 450 -41.40 -35.11 -1.73
C LYS A 450 -41.65 -33.60 -1.52
N ALA A 451 -42.52 -32.99 -2.30
CA ALA A 451 -42.87 -31.59 -2.16
C ALA A 451 -43.80 -31.31 -0.96
N VAL A 452 -44.53 -32.33 -0.47
CA VAL A 452 -45.52 -32.17 0.62
C VAL A 452 -44.86 -31.73 1.93
N ALA A 453 -43.78 -32.38 2.33
CA ALA A 453 -43.16 -32.14 3.63
C ALA A 453 -42.64 -30.71 3.79
N PRO A 454 -41.84 -30.13 2.85
CA PRO A 454 -41.36 -28.77 2.97
C PRO A 454 -42.50 -27.73 2.92
N LEU A 455 -43.53 -27.92 2.10
CA LEU A 455 -44.68 -27.01 2.08
C LEU A 455 -45.50 -27.08 3.38
N LYS A 456 -45.69 -28.29 3.94
CA LYS A 456 -46.33 -28.46 5.25
C LYS A 456 -45.55 -27.76 6.37
N ALA A 457 -44.22 -27.83 6.35
CA ALA A 457 -43.38 -27.16 7.33
C ALA A 457 -43.60 -25.64 7.30
N ILE A 458 -43.69 -25.06 6.10
CA ILE A 458 -43.97 -23.61 5.97
C ILE A 458 -45.37 -23.29 6.52
N VAL A 459 -46.38 -24.04 6.11
CA VAL A 459 -47.77 -23.79 6.50
C VAL A 459 -47.98 -24.01 8.01
N ALA A 460 -47.25 -24.93 8.63
CA ALA A 460 -47.27 -25.12 10.08
C ALA A 460 -46.80 -23.88 10.85
N LYS A 461 -45.79 -23.18 10.36
CA LYS A 461 -45.26 -21.94 10.97
C LYS A 461 -46.02 -20.70 10.52
N ALA A 462 -46.48 -20.67 9.28
CA ALA A 462 -47.21 -19.57 8.68
C ALA A 462 -48.52 -20.06 8.07
N PRO A 463 -49.56 -20.32 8.87
CA PRO A 463 -50.84 -20.84 8.41
C PRO A 463 -51.55 -19.93 7.39
N GLN A 464 -51.16 -18.66 7.30
CA GLN A 464 -51.73 -17.66 6.40
C GLN A 464 -50.92 -17.49 5.09
N ASP A 465 -49.90 -18.30 4.85
CA ASP A 465 -49.09 -18.22 3.62
C ASP A 465 -49.85 -18.71 2.41
N VAL A 466 -50.65 -17.82 1.82
CA VAL A 466 -51.51 -18.14 0.65
C VAL A 466 -50.69 -18.73 -0.51
N PRO A 467 -49.53 -18.21 -0.91
CA PRO A 467 -48.71 -18.83 -1.95
C PRO A 467 -48.33 -20.27 -1.64
N CYS A 468 -47.89 -20.61 -0.45
CA CYS A 468 -47.59 -21.99 -0.04
C CYS A 468 -48.82 -22.87 -0.01
N LEU A 469 -49.93 -22.38 0.51
CA LEU A 469 -51.22 -23.11 0.49
C LEU A 469 -51.66 -23.46 -0.94
N LYS A 470 -51.55 -22.51 -1.87
CA LYS A 470 -51.87 -22.75 -3.29
C LYS A 470 -50.98 -23.81 -3.91
N GLN A 471 -49.65 -23.76 -3.64
CA GLN A 471 -48.74 -24.80 -4.13
C GLN A 471 -49.04 -26.16 -3.50
N LEU A 472 -49.35 -26.23 -2.21
CA LEU A 472 -49.69 -27.45 -1.51
C LEU A 472 -51.01 -28.06 -2.06
N LEU A 473 -51.97 -27.19 -2.41
CA LEU A 473 -53.18 -27.62 -3.06
C LEU A 473 -52.90 -28.27 -4.43
N VAL A 474 -52.07 -27.64 -5.26
CA VAL A 474 -51.62 -28.20 -6.55
C VAL A 474 -50.95 -29.57 -6.35
N VAL A 475 -50.07 -29.66 -5.37
CA VAL A 475 -49.38 -30.92 -5.04
C VAL A 475 -50.41 -32.02 -4.68
N TYR A 476 -51.36 -31.74 -3.77
CA TYR A 476 -52.39 -32.70 -3.39
C TYR A 476 -53.33 -33.08 -4.56
N GLN A 477 -53.59 -32.12 -5.50
CA GLN A 477 -54.33 -32.44 -6.73
C GLN A 477 -53.55 -33.43 -7.60
N LYS A 478 -52.22 -33.26 -7.74
CA LYS A 478 -51.39 -34.17 -8.54
C LYS A 478 -51.21 -35.55 -7.89
N LEU A 479 -51.30 -35.61 -6.56
CA LEU A 479 -51.26 -36.87 -5.78
C LEU A 479 -52.65 -37.55 -5.67
N ASN A 480 -53.73 -36.92 -6.15
CA ASN A 480 -55.09 -37.37 -5.93
C ASN A 480 -55.48 -37.49 -4.45
N ASP A 481 -54.84 -36.72 -3.56
CA ASP A 481 -55.15 -36.68 -2.14
C ASP A 481 -56.38 -35.78 -1.87
N ALA A 482 -57.55 -36.39 -1.90
CA ALA A 482 -58.82 -35.66 -1.71
C ALA A 482 -58.94 -35.02 -0.30
N GLU A 483 -58.39 -35.69 0.73
CA GLU A 483 -58.41 -35.17 2.10
C GLU A 483 -57.51 -33.95 2.26
N GLY A 484 -56.26 -34.05 1.76
CA GLY A 484 -55.33 -32.94 1.72
C GLY A 484 -55.89 -31.74 0.97
N GLN A 485 -56.49 -31.95 -0.20
CA GLN A 485 -57.16 -30.90 -0.97
C GLN A 485 -58.26 -30.22 -0.15
N ALA A 486 -59.14 -30.99 0.46
CA ALA A 486 -60.24 -30.43 1.24
C ALA A 486 -59.72 -29.55 2.40
N ARG A 487 -58.72 -30.05 3.13
CA ARG A 487 -58.10 -29.31 4.25
C ARG A 487 -57.52 -27.99 3.82
N ILE A 488 -56.77 -27.95 2.71
CA ILE A 488 -56.15 -26.72 2.22
C ILE A 488 -57.17 -25.76 1.66
N ARG A 489 -58.19 -26.26 0.96
CA ARG A 489 -59.30 -25.42 0.44
C ARG A 489 -60.05 -24.75 1.58
N LEU A 490 -60.34 -25.48 2.67
CA LEU A 490 -60.98 -24.90 3.86
C LEU A 490 -60.10 -23.77 4.47
N GLN A 491 -58.80 -23.94 4.50
CA GLN A 491 -57.86 -22.96 5.02
C GLN A 491 -57.79 -21.72 4.11
N LEU A 492 -57.70 -21.91 2.79
CA LEU A 492 -57.74 -20.83 1.80
C LEU A 492 -59.03 -20.03 1.84
N ALA A 493 -60.18 -20.72 2.02
CA ALA A 493 -61.48 -20.11 2.14
C ALA A 493 -61.58 -19.20 3.40
N LYS A 494 -60.99 -19.61 4.50
CA LYS A 494 -60.90 -18.78 5.73
C LYS A 494 -60.06 -17.51 5.53
N LEU A 495 -59.08 -17.55 4.63
CA LEU A 495 -58.19 -16.39 4.33
C LEU A 495 -58.75 -15.48 3.27
N ASN A 496 -59.44 -16.02 2.26
CA ASN A 496 -60.09 -15.27 1.21
C ASN A 496 -61.51 -15.82 0.89
N PRO A 497 -62.50 -15.38 1.61
CA PRO A 497 -63.90 -15.77 1.38
C PRO A 497 -64.49 -15.32 0.05
N ASN A 498 -63.82 -14.40 -0.65
CA ASN A 498 -64.29 -13.86 -1.93
C ASN A 498 -63.71 -14.61 -3.13
N ASP A 499 -62.86 -15.64 -2.92
CA ASP A 499 -62.42 -16.51 -4.00
C ASP A 499 -63.55 -17.47 -4.42
N ALA A 500 -64.33 -17.04 -5.39
CA ALA A 500 -65.50 -17.78 -5.90
C ALA A 500 -65.12 -19.17 -6.38
N GLY A 501 -63.97 -19.36 -7.06
CA GLY A 501 -63.57 -20.67 -7.57
C GLY A 501 -63.25 -21.66 -6.47
N ASN A 502 -62.62 -21.21 -5.38
CA ASN A 502 -62.36 -22.08 -4.23
C ASN A 502 -63.62 -22.37 -3.44
N MET A 503 -64.48 -21.38 -3.27
CA MET A 503 -65.75 -21.50 -2.57
C MET A 503 -66.71 -22.42 -3.30
N ASP A 504 -66.84 -22.28 -4.60
CA ASP A 504 -67.68 -23.20 -5.42
C ASP A 504 -67.18 -24.67 -5.33
N THR A 505 -65.86 -24.85 -5.32
CA THR A 505 -65.34 -26.21 -5.20
C THR A 505 -65.64 -26.80 -3.83
N LEU A 506 -65.54 -26.02 -2.77
CA LEU A 506 -65.93 -26.45 -1.42
C LEU A 506 -67.42 -26.75 -1.32
N TYR A 507 -68.22 -25.85 -1.86
CA TYR A 507 -69.67 -26.06 -1.96
C TYR A 507 -69.99 -27.38 -2.63
N ARG A 508 -69.45 -27.64 -3.85
CA ARG A 508 -69.67 -28.89 -4.59
C ARG A 508 -69.21 -30.10 -3.77
N SER A 509 -68.11 -29.99 -3.02
CA SER A 509 -67.64 -31.10 -2.14
C SER A 509 -68.63 -31.40 -1.03
N PHE A 510 -69.17 -30.36 -0.36
CA PHE A 510 -70.22 -30.58 0.65
C PHE A 510 -71.51 -31.06 0.02
N ALA A 511 -71.94 -30.52 -1.10
CA ALA A 511 -73.14 -30.89 -1.81
C ALA A 511 -73.10 -32.35 -2.30
N HIS A 512 -71.96 -32.79 -2.86
CA HIS A 512 -71.74 -34.17 -3.29
C HIS A 512 -71.86 -35.17 -2.10
N LYS A 513 -71.35 -34.79 -0.94
CA LYS A 513 -71.48 -35.57 0.30
C LYS A 513 -72.85 -35.44 0.94
N LYS A 514 -73.72 -34.57 0.44
CA LYS A 514 -75.00 -34.18 1.04
C LYS A 514 -74.88 -33.66 2.49
N ASP A 515 -73.66 -33.15 2.84
CA ASP A 515 -73.36 -32.62 4.19
C ASP A 515 -73.73 -31.12 4.27
N TYR A 516 -75.02 -30.85 4.16
CA TYR A 516 -75.50 -29.48 4.23
C TYR A 516 -75.37 -28.85 5.63
N LYS A 517 -75.37 -29.68 6.70
CA LYS A 517 -75.16 -29.23 8.07
C LYS A 517 -73.70 -28.77 8.24
N GLY A 518 -72.74 -29.57 7.81
CA GLY A 518 -71.33 -29.21 7.82
C GLY A 518 -71.04 -27.97 6.94
N MET A 519 -71.71 -27.90 5.74
CA MET A 519 -71.65 -26.73 4.89
C MET A 519 -72.12 -25.47 5.62
N GLN A 520 -73.30 -25.53 6.25
CA GLN A 520 -73.85 -24.38 6.97
C GLN A 520 -72.97 -23.95 8.16
N ALA A 521 -72.46 -24.91 8.96
CA ALA A 521 -71.56 -24.61 10.06
C ALA A 521 -70.26 -23.97 9.61
N PHE A 522 -69.67 -24.45 8.49
CA PHE A 522 -68.47 -23.91 7.94
C PHE A 522 -68.67 -22.48 7.43
N PHE A 523 -69.65 -22.29 6.58
CA PHE A 523 -69.91 -20.98 5.97
C PHE A 523 -70.44 -19.96 7.00
N ARG A 524 -71.16 -20.36 8.06
CA ARG A 524 -71.58 -19.49 9.16
C ARG A 524 -70.37 -18.95 9.90
N GLY A 525 -69.43 -19.82 10.31
CA GLY A 525 -68.21 -19.37 10.96
C GLY A 525 -67.31 -18.46 10.09
N LEU A 526 -67.49 -18.55 8.77
CA LEU A 526 -66.82 -17.70 7.83
C LEU A 526 -67.58 -16.34 7.69
N GLY A 527 -68.89 -16.34 7.70
CA GLY A 527 -69.76 -15.18 7.62
C GLY A 527 -69.66 -14.27 8.85
N GLU A 528 -69.53 -14.88 10.05
CA GLU A 528 -69.30 -14.12 11.28
C GLU A 528 -68.05 -13.26 11.20
N LYS A 529 -67.00 -13.74 10.52
CA LYS A 529 -65.76 -13.01 10.34
C LYS A 529 -65.75 -12.08 9.12
N ASN A 530 -66.66 -12.34 8.17
CA ASN A 530 -66.75 -11.64 6.90
C ASN A 530 -68.21 -11.30 6.54
N PRO A 531 -68.88 -10.48 7.35
CA PRO A 531 -70.33 -10.23 7.21
C PRO A 531 -70.74 -9.55 5.94
N ASN A 532 -69.79 -8.98 5.19
CA ASN A 532 -70.03 -8.31 3.89
C ASN A 532 -69.69 -9.18 2.69
N SER A 533 -69.40 -10.48 2.86
CA SER A 533 -69.11 -11.37 1.76
C SER A 533 -70.38 -11.95 1.15
N ALA A 534 -70.81 -11.40 0.02
CA ALA A 534 -71.97 -11.90 -0.70
C ALA A 534 -71.85 -13.38 -1.13
N ASN A 535 -70.63 -13.85 -1.39
CA ASN A 535 -70.41 -15.26 -1.74
C ASN A 535 -70.67 -16.19 -0.56
N VAL A 536 -70.24 -15.81 0.64
CA VAL A 536 -70.52 -16.62 1.86
C VAL A 536 -72.03 -16.71 2.10
N HIS A 537 -72.72 -15.58 2.05
CA HIS A 537 -74.17 -15.54 2.23
C HIS A 537 -74.93 -16.35 1.18
N LYS A 538 -74.46 -16.40 -0.09
CA LYS A 538 -75.02 -17.27 -1.15
C LYS A 538 -74.93 -18.75 -0.75
N TYR A 539 -73.78 -19.24 -0.29
CA TYR A 539 -73.62 -20.65 0.08
C TYR A 539 -74.41 -20.99 1.32
N LEU A 540 -74.56 -20.08 2.26
CA LEU A 540 -75.44 -20.22 3.45
C LEU A 540 -76.90 -20.30 3.05
N LEU A 541 -77.31 -19.46 2.13
CA LEU A 541 -78.67 -19.48 1.55
C LEU A 541 -78.97 -20.84 0.91
N GLU A 542 -78.04 -21.35 0.11
CA GLU A 542 -78.23 -22.61 -0.56
C GLU A 542 -78.27 -23.80 0.42
N ALA A 543 -77.34 -23.78 1.41
CA ALA A 543 -77.36 -24.76 2.50
C ALA A 543 -78.70 -24.77 3.27
N ALA A 544 -79.18 -23.61 3.61
CA ALA A 544 -80.46 -23.46 4.30
C ALA A 544 -81.62 -23.92 3.43
N THR A 545 -81.63 -23.54 2.16
CA THR A 545 -82.64 -23.97 1.22
C THR A 545 -82.69 -25.50 1.03
N LYS A 546 -81.54 -26.14 0.88
CA LYS A 546 -81.41 -27.61 0.75
C LYS A 546 -81.85 -28.39 2.01
N GLN A 547 -81.75 -27.74 3.16
CA GLN A 547 -82.22 -28.30 4.45
C GLN A 547 -83.71 -27.99 4.71
N GLY A 548 -84.33 -27.15 3.93
CA GLY A 548 -85.69 -26.68 4.17
C GLY A 548 -85.77 -25.66 5.33
N ASP A 549 -84.66 -25.10 5.78
CA ASP A 549 -84.62 -24.08 6.85
C ASP A 549 -84.95 -22.71 6.29
N ASN A 550 -86.25 -22.46 6.13
CA ASN A 550 -86.75 -21.24 5.55
C ASN A 550 -86.37 -19.98 6.39
N LYS A 551 -86.21 -20.16 7.70
CA LYS A 551 -85.86 -19.02 8.60
C LYS A 551 -84.41 -18.58 8.34
N SER A 552 -83.46 -19.50 8.30
CA SER A 552 -82.08 -19.20 7.94
C SER A 552 -81.97 -18.70 6.50
N ALA A 553 -82.73 -19.28 5.57
CA ALA A 553 -82.73 -18.83 4.14
C ALA A 553 -83.17 -17.38 4.03
N LEU A 554 -84.22 -16.98 4.72
CA LEU A 554 -84.67 -15.57 4.75
C LEU A 554 -83.64 -14.64 5.33
N HIS A 555 -83.01 -15.03 6.44
CA HIS A 555 -81.93 -14.20 7.03
C HIS A 555 -80.78 -13.97 6.00
N GLU A 556 -80.35 -15.01 5.29
CA GLU A 556 -79.27 -14.87 4.31
C GLU A 556 -79.73 -14.02 3.10
N LEU A 557 -80.99 -14.13 2.69
CA LEU A 557 -81.56 -13.27 1.63
C LEU A 557 -81.62 -11.80 2.03
N GLU A 558 -81.89 -11.49 3.28
CA GLU A 558 -81.84 -10.11 3.79
C GLU A 558 -80.40 -9.57 3.74
N GLN A 559 -79.42 -10.36 4.13
CA GLN A 559 -78.02 -9.93 4.01
C GLN A 559 -77.62 -9.73 2.57
N LEU A 560 -77.97 -10.64 1.65
CA LEU A 560 -77.70 -10.55 0.24
C LEU A 560 -78.36 -9.35 -0.42
N SER A 561 -79.60 -9.08 -0.07
CA SER A 561 -80.34 -7.92 -0.56
C SER A 561 -79.72 -6.58 -0.09
N ARG A 562 -79.19 -6.56 1.13
CA ARG A 562 -78.44 -5.40 1.66
C ARG A 562 -77.12 -5.20 0.92
N LEU A 563 -76.39 -6.30 0.59
CA LEU A 563 -75.12 -6.24 -0.06
C LEU A 563 -75.21 -6.00 -1.58
N GLN A 564 -76.30 -6.45 -2.19
CA GLN A 564 -76.57 -6.37 -3.64
C GLN A 564 -78.02 -5.97 -3.90
N PRO A 565 -78.40 -4.74 -3.58
CA PRO A 565 -79.82 -4.31 -3.57
C PRO A 565 -80.47 -4.29 -4.95
N GLN A 566 -79.70 -4.27 -6.03
CA GLN A 566 -80.20 -4.26 -7.40
C GLN A 566 -80.44 -5.67 -7.97
N LYS A 567 -80.19 -6.73 -7.19
CA LYS A 567 -80.41 -8.11 -7.63
C LYS A 567 -81.80 -8.56 -7.28
N LYS A 568 -82.72 -8.42 -8.22
CA LYS A 568 -84.09 -8.78 -8.08
C LYS A 568 -84.39 -10.25 -7.72
N GLU A 569 -83.47 -11.14 -8.04
CA GLU A 569 -83.54 -12.57 -7.76
C GLU A 569 -83.62 -12.85 -6.22
N TYR A 570 -82.90 -12.09 -5.42
CA TYR A 570 -82.90 -12.25 -3.97
C TYR A 570 -84.24 -11.80 -3.37
N HIS A 571 -84.77 -10.70 -3.86
CA HIS A 571 -86.05 -10.18 -3.43
C HIS A 571 -87.18 -11.12 -3.85
N ARG A 572 -87.09 -11.68 -5.02
CA ARG A 572 -88.09 -12.65 -5.52
C ARG A 572 -88.09 -13.94 -4.68
N LEU A 573 -86.93 -14.48 -4.40
CA LEU A 573 -86.78 -15.66 -3.55
C LEU A 573 -87.28 -15.39 -2.12
N ALA A 574 -86.98 -14.22 -1.55
CA ALA A 574 -87.49 -13.82 -0.27
C ALA A 574 -89.00 -13.73 -0.21
N ALA A 575 -89.60 -13.13 -1.28
CA ALA A 575 -91.04 -13.08 -1.40
C ALA A 575 -91.71 -14.47 -1.45
N TYR A 576 -91.13 -15.39 -2.19
CA TYR A 576 -91.60 -16.78 -2.28
C TYR A 576 -91.52 -17.46 -0.89
N LEU A 577 -90.44 -17.26 -0.10
CA LEU A 577 -90.34 -17.87 1.18
C LEU A 577 -91.24 -17.23 2.25
N TYR A 578 -91.52 -15.91 2.16
CA TYR A 578 -92.47 -15.25 3.00
C TYR A 578 -93.89 -15.71 2.70
N GLU A 579 -94.25 -15.86 1.44
CA GLU A 579 -95.56 -16.44 0.98
C GLU A 579 -95.77 -17.85 1.54
N LYS A 580 -94.73 -18.71 1.47
CA LYS A 580 -94.75 -20.06 2.10
C LYS A 580 -94.99 -20.07 3.57
N GLN A 581 -94.57 -19.00 4.28
CA GLN A 581 -94.83 -18.81 5.70
C GLN A 581 -96.17 -18.13 6.02
N GLY A 582 -96.99 -17.79 4.99
CA GLY A 582 -98.21 -17.09 5.19
C GLY A 582 -98.05 -15.57 5.47
N ASN A 583 -96.84 -15.07 5.37
CA ASN A 583 -96.55 -13.64 5.60
C ASN A 583 -96.68 -12.87 4.28
N TYR A 584 -97.94 -12.68 3.86
CA TYR A 584 -98.23 -12.03 2.62
C TYR A 584 -97.83 -10.56 2.51
N ASN A 585 -97.88 -9.84 3.64
CA ASN A 585 -97.44 -8.44 3.69
C ASN A 585 -95.94 -8.31 3.37
N ALA A 586 -95.08 -9.16 4.00
CA ALA A 586 -93.66 -9.19 3.75
C ALA A 586 -93.38 -9.62 2.27
N ALA A 587 -94.06 -10.61 1.78
CA ALA A 587 -93.95 -11.09 0.41
C ALA A 587 -94.29 -9.95 -0.60
N ALA A 588 -95.42 -9.24 -0.43
CA ALA A 588 -95.78 -8.08 -1.23
C ALA A 588 -94.72 -6.96 -1.19
N GLY A 589 -94.16 -6.63 -0.04
CA GLY A 589 -93.05 -5.66 0.11
C GLY A 589 -91.83 -6.03 -0.72
N GLN A 590 -91.41 -7.33 -0.71
CA GLN A 590 -90.29 -7.79 -1.53
C GLN A 590 -90.61 -7.75 -3.02
N LEU A 591 -91.83 -8.15 -3.47
CA LEU A 591 -92.28 -8.07 -4.87
C LEU A 591 -92.31 -6.63 -5.34
N GLN A 592 -92.80 -5.70 -4.54
CA GLN A 592 -92.73 -4.29 -4.83
C GLN A 592 -91.32 -3.80 -5.10
N THR A 593 -90.33 -4.30 -4.29
CA THR A 593 -88.96 -3.98 -4.54
C THR A 593 -88.43 -4.56 -5.84
N VAL A 594 -88.81 -5.79 -6.22
CA VAL A 594 -88.56 -6.34 -7.57
C VAL A 594 -89.04 -5.44 -8.66
N LEU A 595 -90.31 -4.94 -8.54
CA LEU A 595 -90.93 -4.07 -9.55
C LEU A 595 -90.27 -2.66 -9.56
N LYS A 596 -89.75 -2.18 -8.46
CA LYS A 596 -88.91 -0.96 -8.44
C LYS A 596 -87.57 -1.13 -9.19
N ILE A 597 -87.00 -2.32 -9.15
CA ILE A 597 -85.78 -2.66 -9.88
C ILE A 597 -86.06 -2.88 -11.35
N ASP A 598 -87.11 -3.62 -11.64
CA ASP A 598 -87.56 -3.96 -13.02
C ASP A 598 -89.08 -3.92 -13.14
N PHE A 599 -89.61 -2.78 -13.54
CA PHE A 599 -91.05 -2.54 -13.63
C PHE A 599 -91.75 -3.37 -14.77
N LYS A 600 -90.96 -3.93 -15.69
CA LYS A 600 -91.45 -4.80 -16.77
C LYS A 600 -91.51 -6.28 -16.40
N ASP A 601 -91.12 -6.63 -15.16
CA ASP A 601 -91.14 -8.02 -14.72
C ASP A 601 -92.57 -8.54 -14.53
N LYS A 602 -93.11 -9.08 -15.61
CA LYS A 602 -94.49 -9.59 -15.69
C LYS A 602 -94.77 -10.63 -14.60
N LYS A 603 -93.76 -11.45 -14.26
CA LYS A 603 -93.97 -12.48 -13.25
C LYS A 603 -94.02 -11.88 -11.81
N ALA A 604 -93.24 -10.87 -11.55
CA ALA A 604 -93.33 -10.17 -10.27
C ALA A 604 -94.64 -9.38 -10.16
N GLN A 605 -95.17 -8.88 -11.22
CA GLN A 605 -96.54 -8.24 -11.27
C GLN A 605 -97.60 -9.25 -10.89
N GLN A 606 -97.64 -10.40 -11.57
CA GLN A 606 -98.63 -11.47 -11.31
C GLN A 606 -98.49 -12.01 -9.87
N ASP A 607 -97.27 -12.22 -9.41
CA ASP A 607 -97.02 -12.68 -8.00
C ASP A 607 -97.42 -11.64 -6.97
N TYR A 608 -97.26 -10.35 -7.30
CA TYR A 608 -97.71 -9.23 -6.42
C TYR A 608 -99.22 -9.09 -6.35
N GLU A 609 -99.90 -9.33 -7.43
CA GLU A 609 -101.38 -9.34 -7.51
C GLU A 609 -101.97 -10.54 -6.75
N ARG A 610 -101.28 -11.66 -6.66
CA ARG A 610 -101.70 -12.90 -6.01
C ARG A 610 -101.49 -12.91 -4.48
N VAL A 611 -100.48 -12.26 -3.95
CA VAL A 611 -100.19 -12.17 -2.53
C VAL A 611 -100.84 -10.97 -1.86
#